data_9c4dd138c231ab6075b22de54ce63afe
#
_entry.id   9c4dd138c231ab6075b22de54ce63afe
#
_cell.length_a   1.000
_cell.length_b   1.000
_cell.length_c   1.000
_cell.angle_alpha   90.00
_cell.angle_beta   90.00
_cell.angle_gamma   90.00
#
_symmetry.space_group_name_H-M   'P 1'
#
loop_
_entity.id
_entity.type
_entity.pdbx_description
1 polymer ?
#
loop_
_entity_poly.entity_id
_entity_poly.type
_entity_poly.pdbx_seq_one_letter_code
_entity_poly.pdbx_strand_id
1 'polypeptide(L)'
;MINAHVDEIVNHPRRLIGLEAVHNFRDLGGYATADGRSTRWRTLFRSDGLYRLRGADDMSRVRQLGLKSVIDLRTEREQREQGIFPTDDIEVTFHHLSIVDVTWSDTETPEFDDEVEFLVWGYRDMLEIGSSRFADAMHVLAQTDSWPAVFHCAAGKDRTGVLAALLLSSLGVDDAHICADYGLTQDARRRSIAWSKVHRPELAERYATIPKAYLAADPRAMQIILAELAQRHGSVRNYVREIGVADSTVEALGNLLLES
;
A
#
# COMPACT_ATOMS: atom_id res chain seq x y z
N MET A 1 16.06 -10.09 15.16
CA MET A 1 15.31 -11.34 14.94
C MET A 1 13.83 -10.93 14.86
N ILE A 2 13.20 -11.07 13.68
CA ILE A 2 11.76 -10.90 13.54
C ILE A 2 11.11 -12.01 14.39
N ASN A 3 10.10 -11.67 15.16
CA ASN A 3 9.42 -12.62 16.03
C ASN A 3 8.77 -13.72 15.17
N ALA A 4 8.95 -15.00 15.50
CA ALA A 4 8.39 -16.13 14.73
C ALA A 4 6.88 -16.01 14.45
N HIS A 5 6.14 -15.40 15.38
CA HIS A 5 4.72 -15.13 15.22
C HIS A 5 4.43 -14.07 14.14
N VAL A 6 5.25 -13.03 14.00
CA VAL A 6 5.14 -12.03 12.93
C VAL A 6 5.36 -12.69 11.58
N ASP A 7 6.39 -13.54 11.47
CA ASP A 7 6.70 -14.28 10.23
C ASP A 7 5.55 -15.20 9.81
N GLU A 8 4.93 -15.90 10.74
CA GLU A 8 3.81 -16.80 10.45
C GLU A 8 2.60 -16.06 9.87
N ILE A 9 2.18 -14.94 10.49
CA ILE A 9 0.99 -14.21 10.03
C ILE A 9 1.26 -13.43 8.75
N VAL A 10 2.45 -12.86 8.59
CA VAL A 10 2.83 -12.10 7.39
C VAL A 10 2.95 -13.01 6.16
N ASN A 11 3.45 -14.23 6.35
CA ASN A 11 3.58 -15.24 5.28
C ASN A 11 2.37 -16.20 5.19
N HIS A 12 1.23 -15.84 5.78
CA HIS A 12 0.04 -16.68 5.75
C HIS A 12 -0.40 -16.99 4.31
N PRO A 13 -0.74 -18.26 3.95
CA PRO A 13 -1.05 -18.64 2.57
C PRO A 13 -2.19 -17.86 1.90
N ARG A 14 -3.14 -17.34 2.68
CA ARG A 14 -4.26 -16.53 2.16
C ARG A 14 -3.86 -15.08 1.82
N ARG A 15 -2.67 -14.63 2.24
CA ARG A 15 -2.28 -13.23 2.10
C ARG A 15 -2.09 -12.82 0.64
N LEU A 16 -1.26 -13.52 -0.10
CA LEU A 16 -0.96 -13.19 -1.50
C LEU A 16 -2.11 -13.61 -2.42
N ILE A 17 -2.64 -12.66 -3.18
CA ILE A 17 -3.56 -12.93 -4.29
C ILE A 17 -2.70 -13.15 -5.54
N GLY A 18 -2.53 -14.41 -5.92
CA GLY A 18 -1.69 -14.80 -7.07
C GLY A 18 -2.34 -14.38 -8.39
N LEU A 19 -1.73 -13.41 -9.06
CA LEU A 19 -2.13 -12.89 -10.37
C LEU A 19 -0.91 -12.96 -11.32
N GLU A 20 -1.16 -12.98 -12.64
CA GLU A 20 -0.11 -13.12 -13.64
C GLU A 20 0.72 -11.85 -13.80
N ALA A 21 0.06 -10.70 -13.97
CA ALA A 21 0.71 -9.43 -14.28
C ALA A 21 0.77 -8.43 -13.10
N VAL A 22 0.12 -8.74 -11.98
CA VAL A 22 0.08 -7.94 -10.76
C VAL A 22 0.72 -8.75 -9.63
N HIS A 23 1.78 -8.24 -9.03
CA HIS A 23 2.66 -9.05 -8.20
C HIS A 23 2.65 -8.69 -6.71
N ASN A 24 2.08 -7.53 -6.35
CA ASN A 24 2.04 -7.01 -5.00
C ASN A 24 0.63 -6.98 -4.39
N PHE A 25 -0.31 -7.69 -5.02
CA PHE A 25 -1.69 -7.77 -4.57
C PHE A 25 -1.79 -8.70 -3.37
N ARG A 26 -2.18 -8.16 -2.23
CA ARG A 26 -2.32 -8.93 -1.00
C ARG A 26 -3.40 -8.40 -0.07
N ASP A 27 -3.90 -9.31 0.76
CA ASP A 27 -4.85 -9.08 1.84
C ASP A 27 -4.15 -8.45 3.05
N LEU A 28 -4.78 -7.50 3.72
CA LEU A 28 -4.31 -6.90 4.97
C LEU A 28 -5.00 -7.52 6.22
N GLY A 29 -5.65 -8.66 6.07
CA GLY A 29 -6.29 -9.40 7.17
C GLY A 29 -5.31 -10.16 8.08
N GLY A 30 -5.77 -10.50 9.27
CA GLY A 30 -5.09 -11.35 10.23
C GLY A 30 -4.04 -10.66 11.10
N TYR A 31 -3.84 -9.35 11.01
CA TYR A 31 -2.93 -8.63 11.90
C TYR A 31 -3.60 -8.35 13.24
N ALA A 32 -2.98 -8.83 14.32
CA ALA A 32 -3.44 -8.59 15.68
C ALA A 32 -3.30 -7.11 16.07
N THR A 33 -4.27 -6.62 16.84
CA THR A 33 -4.28 -5.29 17.42
C THR A 33 -4.04 -5.33 18.92
N ALA A 34 -3.60 -4.23 19.49
CA ALA A 34 -3.28 -4.11 20.92
C ALA A 34 -4.47 -4.40 21.86
N ASP A 35 -5.70 -4.28 21.38
CA ASP A 35 -6.93 -4.56 22.13
C ASP A 35 -7.43 -6.02 22.00
N GLY A 36 -6.66 -6.89 21.35
CA GLY A 36 -6.92 -8.33 21.22
C GLY A 36 -7.81 -8.71 20.04
N ARG A 37 -8.20 -7.75 19.19
CA ARG A 37 -8.87 -8.02 17.91
C ARG A 37 -7.84 -8.31 16.81
N SER A 38 -8.33 -8.60 15.61
CA SER A 38 -7.49 -8.74 14.42
C SER A 38 -8.14 -8.11 13.20
N THR A 39 -7.33 -7.75 12.21
CA THR A 39 -7.87 -7.27 10.93
C THR A 39 -8.57 -8.40 10.18
N ARG A 40 -9.77 -8.09 9.63
CA ARG A 40 -10.60 -9.07 8.90
C ARG A 40 -9.95 -9.46 7.59
N TRP A 41 -9.92 -10.77 7.32
CA TRP A 41 -9.53 -11.31 6.04
C TRP A 41 -10.55 -10.96 4.95
N ARG A 42 -10.06 -10.80 3.72
CA ARG A 42 -10.85 -10.58 2.51
C ARG A 42 -11.70 -9.29 2.53
N THR A 43 -11.24 -8.33 3.29
CA THR A 43 -11.92 -7.05 3.48
C THR A 43 -11.10 -5.91 2.88
N LEU A 44 -9.83 -5.80 3.21
CA LEU A 44 -8.94 -4.76 2.71
C LEU A 44 -7.72 -5.36 2.03
N PHE A 45 -7.45 -4.85 0.84
CA PHE A 45 -6.31 -5.28 0.02
C PHE A 45 -5.42 -4.10 -0.33
N ARG A 46 -4.15 -4.38 -0.56
CA ARG A 46 -3.21 -3.45 -1.19
C ARG A 46 -2.58 -4.08 -2.44
N SER A 47 -2.19 -3.25 -3.42
CA SER A 47 -1.65 -3.76 -4.67
C SER A 47 -0.64 -2.82 -5.33
N ASP A 48 0.06 -3.34 -6.32
CA ASP A 48 0.71 -2.59 -7.39
C ASP A 48 -0.29 -2.27 -8.52
N GLY A 49 0.15 -1.71 -9.62
CA GLY A 49 -0.70 -1.11 -10.65
C GLY A 49 -1.75 -2.05 -11.26
N LEU A 50 -2.99 -1.88 -10.88
CA LEU A 50 -4.14 -2.69 -11.31
C LEU A 50 -4.55 -2.47 -12.78
N TYR A 51 -4.04 -1.44 -13.45
CA TYR A 51 -4.21 -1.25 -14.90
C TYR A 51 -3.63 -2.40 -15.75
N ARG A 52 -2.80 -3.27 -15.14
CA ARG A 52 -2.21 -4.44 -15.78
C ARG A 52 -3.13 -5.66 -15.84
N LEU A 53 -4.25 -5.63 -15.17
CA LEU A 53 -5.26 -6.70 -15.22
C LEU A 53 -5.83 -6.81 -16.63
N ARG A 54 -5.49 -7.89 -17.36
CA ARG A 54 -5.90 -8.13 -18.75
C ARG A 54 -6.31 -9.56 -19.05
N GLY A 55 -5.72 -10.51 -18.35
CA GLY A 55 -5.99 -11.94 -18.55
C GLY A 55 -7.35 -12.36 -17.98
N ALA A 56 -8.03 -13.29 -18.64
CA ALA A 56 -9.34 -13.81 -18.19
C ALA A 56 -9.26 -14.41 -16.77
N ASP A 57 -8.17 -15.11 -16.46
CA ASP A 57 -7.96 -15.75 -15.16
C ASP A 57 -7.76 -14.70 -14.05
N ASP A 58 -6.93 -13.67 -14.27
CA ASP A 58 -6.74 -12.57 -13.33
C ASP A 58 -8.05 -11.82 -13.09
N MET A 59 -8.78 -11.50 -14.17
CA MET A 59 -10.08 -10.84 -14.09
C MET A 59 -11.10 -11.68 -13.30
N SER A 60 -11.13 -13.00 -13.53
CA SER A 60 -12.00 -13.93 -12.79
C SER A 60 -11.66 -13.95 -11.30
N ARG A 61 -10.36 -14.02 -10.96
CA ARG A 61 -9.90 -14.00 -9.54
C ARG A 61 -10.27 -12.70 -8.85
N VAL A 62 -10.06 -11.56 -9.52
CA VAL A 62 -10.40 -10.25 -8.95
C VAL A 62 -11.91 -10.08 -8.76
N ARG A 63 -12.75 -10.55 -9.72
CA ARG A 63 -14.22 -10.58 -9.53
C ARG A 63 -14.64 -11.39 -8.30
N GLN A 64 -13.98 -12.52 -8.02
CA GLN A 64 -14.26 -13.35 -6.84
C GLN A 64 -13.91 -12.67 -5.50
N LEU A 65 -13.11 -11.59 -5.50
CA LEU A 65 -12.88 -10.80 -4.31
C LEU A 65 -14.10 -9.97 -3.93
N GLY A 66 -15.00 -9.70 -4.88
CA GLY A 66 -16.20 -8.91 -4.66
C GLY A 66 -15.93 -7.46 -4.31
N LEU A 67 -14.83 -6.90 -4.84
CA LEU A 67 -14.44 -5.51 -4.55
C LEU A 67 -15.59 -4.54 -4.82
N LYS A 68 -15.78 -3.59 -3.91
CA LYS A 68 -16.71 -2.46 -4.04
C LYS A 68 -16.00 -1.17 -4.38
N SER A 69 -14.78 -0.99 -3.87
CA SER A 69 -14.00 0.22 -4.12
C SER A 69 -12.57 -0.09 -4.55
N VAL A 70 -12.08 0.71 -5.47
CA VAL A 70 -10.68 0.77 -5.90
C VAL A 70 -10.18 2.19 -5.69
N ILE A 71 -9.12 2.36 -4.89
CA ILE A 71 -8.48 3.66 -4.64
C ILE A 71 -7.13 3.68 -5.35
N ASP A 72 -7.01 4.49 -6.38
CA ASP A 72 -5.78 4.70 -7.14
C ASP A 72 -5.04 5.92 -6.62
N LEU A 73 -3.87 5.69 -6.03
CA LEU A 73 -3.01 6.70 -5.41
C LEU A 73 -1.98 7.30 -6.38
N ARG A 74 -2.05 6.93 -7.66
CA ARG A 74 -1.10 7.38 -8.70
C ARG A 74 -1.42 8.79 -9.16
N THR A 75 -0.41 9.43 -9.77
CA THR A 75 -0.58 10.74 -10.40
C THR A 75 -1.50 10.64 -11.63
N GLU A 76 -2.11 11.76 -12.02
CA GLU A 76 -2.88 11.84 -13.28
C GLU A 76 -2.04 11.44 -14.50
N ARG A 77 -0.74 11.79 -14.51
CA ARG A 77 0.17 11.42 -15.59
C ARG A 77 0.34 9.90 -15.68
N GLU A 78 0.56 9.22 -14.53
CA GLU A 78 0.66 7.75 -14.51
C GLU A 78 -0.62 7.08 -15.04
N GLN A 79 -1.80 7.63 -14.72
CA GLN A 79 -3.08 7.11 -15.23
C GLN A 79 -3.23 7.33 -16.74
N ARG A 80 -2.92 8.53 -17.25
CA ARG A 80 -2.98 8.82 -18.68
C ARG A 80 -2.05 7.95 -19.52
N GLU A 81 -0.83 7.71 -19.02
CA GLU A 81 0.20 6.95 -19.74
C GLU A 81 -0.02 5.43 -19.67
N GLN A 82 -0.56 4.92 -18.58
CA GLN A 82 -0.60 3.48 -18.29
C GLN A 82 -2.02 2.90 -18.27
N GLY A 83 -3.05 3.74 -18.18
CA GLY A 83 -4.44 3.34 -17.98
C GLY A 83 -4.83 3.22 -16.51
N ILE A 84 -6.06 2.78 -16.25
CA ILE A 84 -6.67 2.63 -14.94
C ILE A 84 -7.14 1.19 -14.70
N PHE A 85 -7.70 0.91 -13.53
CA PHE A 85 -8.43 -0.33 -13.26
C PHE A 85 -9.53 -0.55 -14.31
N PRO A 86 -9.76 -1.80 -14.79
CA PRO A 86 -10.74 -2.09 -15.84
C PRO A 86 -12.19 -2.00 -15.32
N THR A 87 -12.67 -0.79 -15.11
CA THR A 87 -14.03 -0.50 -14.59
C THR A 87 -15.14 -0.94 -15.53
N ASP A 88 -14.86 -1.06 -16.83
CA ASP A 88 -15.83 -1.55 -17.82
C ASP A 88 -16.10 -3.05 -17.67
N ASP A 89 -15.15 -3.79 -17.07
CA ASP A 89 -15.22 -5.24 -16.91
C ASP A 89 -15.60 -5.67 -15.50
N ILE A 90 -15.29 -4.85 -14.49
CA ILE A 90 -15.54 -5.12 -13.06
C ILE A 90 -16.17 -3.87 -12.44
N GLU A 91 -17.43 -4.01 -12.03
CA GLU A 91 -18.19 -2.92 -11.40
C GLU A 91 -17.63 -2.59 -10.02
N VAL A 92 -17.09 -1.39 -9.86
CA VAL A 92 -16.55 -0.85 -8.61
C VAL A 92 -16.75 0.66 -8.57
N THR A 93 -16.78 1.25 -7.38
CA THR A 93 -16.59 2.69 -7.20
C THR A 93 -15.09 2.99 -7.30
N PHE A 94 -14.69 3.70 -8.34
CA PHE A 94 -13.30 4.06 -8.57
C PHE A 94 -13.00 5.45 -8.00
N HIS A 95 -12.01 5.51 -7.11
CA HIS A 95 -11.54 6.75 -6.50
C HIS A 95 -10.12 7.05 -6.98
N HIS A 96 -9.91 8.22 -7.57
CA HIS A 96 -8.59 8.73 -7.89
C HIS A 96 -8.15 9.72 -6.82
N LEU A 97 -7.18 9.34 -6.01
CA LEU A 97 -6.64 10.15 -4.91
C LEU A 97 -5.11 10.21 -5.03
N SER A 98 -4.63 11.07 -5.94
CA SER A 98 -3.19 11.26 -6.16
C SER A 98 -2.52 11.78 -4.90
N ILE A 99 -1.64 10.96 -4.28
CA ILE A 99 -0.90 11.36 -3.06
C ILE A 99 0.12 12.44 -3.36
N VAL A 100 0.73 12.41 -4.55
CA VAL A 100 1.74 13.37 -4.99
C VAL A 100 1.42 13.82 -6.41
N ASP A 101 1.73 15.07 -6.75
CA ASP A 101 1.48 15.57 -8.12
C ASP A 101 2.55 15.10 -9.11
N VAL A 102 3.79 14.95 -8.60
CA VAL A 102 4.96 14.53 -9.39
C VAL A 102 5.67 13.40 -8.67
N THR A 103 6.13 12.40 -9.41
CA THR A 103 6.89 11.28 -8.85
C THR A 103 8.36 11.64 -8.67
N TRP A 104 9.05 11.01 -7.74
CA TRP A 104 10.49 11.25 -7.49
C TRP A 104 11.38 11.00 -8.70
N SER A 105 10.97 10.14 -9.64
CA SER A 105 11.69 9.92 -10.89
C SER A 105 11.69 11.12 -11.83
N ASP A 106 10.80 12.08 -11.60
CA ASP A 106 10.61 13.28 -12.42
C ASP A 106 11.08 14.55 -11.70
N THR A 107 11.70 14.42 -10.52
CA THR A 107 12.24 15.53 -9.73
C THR A 107 13.74 15.36 -9.49
N GLU A 108 14.43 16.45 -9.22
CA GLU A 108 15.79 16.38 -8.70
C GLU A 108 15.74 15.82 -7.27
N THR A 109 16.37 14.66 -7.06
CA THR A 109 16.50 14.05 -5.75
C THR A 109 17.91 14.28 -5.19
N PRO A 110 18.05 14.52 -3.87
CA PRO A 110 19.35 14.56 -3.23
C PRO A 110 20.13 13.25 -3.42
N GLU A 111 21.44 13.30 -3.30
CA GLU A 111 22.25 12.09 -3.19
C GLU A 111 22.13 11.50 -1.80
N PHE A 112 22.07 10.16 -1.71
CA PHE A 112 21.95 9.42 -0.47
C PHE A 112 22.99 8.32 -0.40
N ASP A 113 23.55 8.09 0.79
CA ASP A 113 24.55 7.06 1.02
C ASP A 113 23.96 5.66 0.97
N ASP A 114 22.70 5.51 1.41
CA ASP A 114 22.01 4.23 1.36
C ASP A 114 20.51 4.36 0.97
N GLU A 115 19.91 3.20 0.66
CA GLU A 115 18.52 3.10 0.22
C GLU A 115 17.50 3.42 1.32
N VAL A 116 17.85 3.25 2.60
CA VAL A 116 16.95 3.55 3.72
C VAL A 116 16.83 5.06 3.88
N GLU A 117 17.94 5.80 3.79
CA GLU A 117 17.93 7.26 3.85
C GLU A 117 17.08 7.87 2.73
N PHE A 118 17.26 7.37 1.50
CA PHE A 118 16.43 7.77 0.36
C PHE A 118 14.94 7.53 0.63
N LEU A 119 14.56 6.34 1.09
CA LEU A 119 13.16 6.01 1.37
C LEU A 119 12.59 6.88 2.49
N VAL A 120 13.33 7.07 3.57
CA VAL A 120 12.90 7.92 4.71
C VAL A 120 12.70 9.37 4.26
N TRP A 121 13.63 9.92 3.47
CA TRP A 121 13.48 11.25 2.89
C TRP A 121 12.19 11.36 2.09
N GLY A 122 11.97 10.45 1.17
CA GLY A 122 10.78 10.47 0.31
C GLY A 122 9.47 10.26 1.08
N TYR A 123 9.48 9.46 2.14
CA TYR A 123 8.26 9.26 2.93
C TYR A 123 7.94 10.44 3.83
N ARG A 124 8.96 11.18 4.32
CA ARG A 124 8.75 12.46 5.02
C ARG A 124 8.09 13.48 4.10
N ASP A 125 8.65 13.66 2.90
CA ASP A 125 8.09 14.54 1.87
C ASP A 125 6.64 14.16 1.53
N MET A 126 6.38 12.87 1.30
CA MET A 126 5.04 12.35 0.99
C MET A 126 4.04 12.57 2.13
N LEU A 127 4.45 12.42 3.39
CA LEU A 127 3.61 12.69 4.56
C LEU A 127 3.27 14.18 4.71
N GLU A 128 4.16 15.06 4.28
CA GLU A 128 3.95 16.50 4.30
C GLU A 128 3.01 16.93 3.16
N ILE A 129 3.39 16.67 1.90
CA ILE A 129 2.65 17.16 0.73
C ILE A 129 1.35 16.39 0.45
N GLY A 130 1.32 15.09 0.77
CA GLY A 130 0.20 14.17 0.53
C GLY A 130 -0.76 14.02 1.70
N SER A 131 -0.56 14.74 2.80
CA SER A 131 -1.30 14.55 4.06
C SER A 131 -2.82 14.57 3.88
N SER A 132 -3.36 15.56 3.16
CA SER A 132 -4.81 15.66 2.89
C SER A 132 -5.34 14.48 2.07
N ARG A 133 -4.56 13.97 1.12
CA ARG A 133 -4.96 12.83 0.28
C ARG A 133 -4.94 11.50 1.03
N PHE A 134 -4.03 11.35 1.99
CA PHE A 134 -4.09 10.22 2.92
C PHE A 134 -5.36 10.28 3.78
N ALA A 135 -5.72 11.46 4.27
CA ALA A 135 -6.97 11.65 4.99
C ALA A 135 -8.21 11.33 4.12
N ASP A 136 -8.25 11.83 2.88
CA ASP A 136 -9.32 11.53 1.92
C ASP A 136 -9.47 10.01 1.70
N ALA A 137 -8.35 9.29 1.52
CA ALA A 137 -8.36 7.84 1.35
C ALA A 137 -8.92 7.11 2.59
N MET A 138 -8.57 7.56 3.80
CA MET A 138 -9.11 7.01 5.04
C MET A 138 -10.61 7.32 5.20
N HIS A 139 -11.07 8.50 4.77
CA HIS A 139 -12.50 8.84 4.76
C HIS A 139 -13.30 7.97 3.79
N VAL A 140 -12.77 7.69 2.59
CA VAL A 140 -13.38 6.75 1.65
C VAL A 140 -13.50 5.37 2.27
N LEU A 141 -12.41 4.88 2.90
CA LEU A 141 -12.38 3.59 3.57
C LEU A 141 -13.28 3.53 4.82
N ALA A 142 -13.69 4.65 5.41
CA ALA A 142 -14.61 4.67 6.55
C ALA A 142 -16.09 4.53 6.12
N GLN A 143 -16.40 4.56 4.81
CA GLN A 143 -17.76 4.36 4.31
C GLN A 143 -18.10 2.85 4.29
N THR A 144 -19.30 2.51 4.72
CA THR A 144 -19.74 1.10 4.83
C THR A 144 -19.93 0.40 3.49
N ASP A 145 -20.22 1.14 2.43
CA ASP A 145 -20.41 0.65 1.06
C ASP A 145 -19.09 0.54 0.26
N SER A 146 -17.98 0.98 0.84
CA SER A 146 -16.65 0.88 0.21
C SER A 146 -16.05 -0.53 0.23
N TRP A 147 -16.63 -1.49 0.95
CA TRP A 147 -16.01 -2.77 1.26
C TRP A 147 -16.59 -3.98 0.50
N PRO A 148 -15.76 -4.98 0.10
CA PRO A 148 -14.29 -5.03 0.20
C PRO A 148 -13.59 -3.99 -0.69
N ALA A 149 -12.42 -3.51 -0.26
CA ALA A 149 -11.69 -2.44 -0.95
C ALA A 149 -10.25 -2.81 -1.27
N VAL A 150 -9.70 -2.21 -2.33
CA VAL A 150 -8.27 -2.25 -2.63
C VAL A 150 -7.73 -0.84 -2.87
N PHE A 151 -6.57 -0.54 -2.32
CA PHE A 151 -5.82 0.66 -2.68
C PHE A 151 -4.47 0.30 -3.29
N HIS A 152 -4.02 1.09 -4.27
CA HIS A 152 -2.81 0.80 -5.01
C HIS A 152 -2.11 2.06 -5.51
N CYS A 153 -0.83 1.90 -5.87
CA CYS A 153 -0.11 2.86 -6.69
C CYS A 153 0.59 2.14 -7.86
N ALA A 154 1.70 2.65 -8.37
CA ALA A 154 2.42 1.99 -9.46
C ALA A 154 3.10 0.68 -9.02
N ALA A 155 3.89 0.72 -7.95
CA ALA A 155 4.62 -0.42 -7.41
C ALA A 155 3.95 -1.07 -6.19
N GLY A 156 2.90 -0.45 -5.63
CA GLY A 156 2.30 -0.89 -4.38
C GLY A 156 3.24 -0.78 -3.17
N LYS A 157 4.28 0.06 -3.29
CA LYS A 157 5.37 0.19 -2.33
C LYS A 157 5.20 1.45 -1.46
N ASP A 158 5.48 2.63 -2.04
CA ASP A 158 5.67 3.87 -1.31
C ASP A 158 4.33 4.48 -0.86
N ARG A 159 3.55 5.09 -1.73
CA ARG A 159 2.22 5.67 -1.44
C ARG A 159 1.30 4.67 -0.77
N THR A 160 1.25 3.47 -1.32
CA THR A 160 0.49 2.33 -0.78
C THR A 160 1.02 1.85 0.57
N GLY A 161 2.35 1.83 0.76
CA GLY A 161 2.98 1.42 2.01
C GLY A 161 2.72 2.40 3.14
N VAL A 162 2.83 3.70 2.86
CA VAL A 162 2.54 4.76 3.84
C VAL A 162 1.06 4.74 4.24
N LEU A 163 0.13 4.66 3.28
CA LEU A 163 -1.31 4.56 3.62
C LEU A 163 -1.62 3.32 4.46
N ALA A 164 -1.04 2.15 4.12
CA ALA A 164 -1.22 0.93 4.90
C ALA A 164 -0.69 1.10 6.33
N ALA A 165 0.48 1.73 6.50
CA ALA A 165 1.08 1.96 7.80
C ALA A 165 0.25 2.91 8.66
N LEU A 166 -0.22 4.04 8.11
CA LEU A 166 -1.09 4.98 8.81
C LEU A 166 -2.40 4.31 9.27
N LEU A 167 -3.03 3.53 8.38
CA LEU A 167 -4.28 2.84 8.68
C LEU A 167 -4.09 1.77 9.76
N LEU A 168 -3.15 0.83 9.56
CA LEU A 168 -2.94 -0.29 10.47
C LEU A 168 -2.48 0.17 11.86
N SER A 169 -1.56 1.15 11.92
CA SER A 169 -1.11 1.74 13.20
C SER A 169 -2.24 2.46 13.94
N SER A 170 -3.13 3.18 13.20
CA SER A 170 -4.29 3.84 13.81
C SER A 170 -5.30 2.86 14.39
N LEU A 171 -5.34 1.63 13.86
CA LEU A 171 -6.18 0.54 14.36
C LEU A 171 -5.51 -0.28 15.48
N GLY A 172 -4.27 0.05 15.84
CA GLY A 172 -3.56 -0.60 16.93
C GLY A 172 -2.76 -1.85 16.53
N VAL A 173 -2.50 -2.07 15.26
CA VAL A 173 -1.53 -3.10 14.80
C VAL A 173 -0.12 -2.63 15.16
N ASP A 174 0.71 -3.53 15.67
CA ASP A 174 2.06 -3.20 16.08
C ASP A 174 3.01 -2.92 14.89
N ASP A 175 4.04 -2.13 15.14
CA ASP A 175 5.01 -1.69 14.13
C ASP A 175 5.76 -2.86 13.49
N ALA A 176 5.98 -3.98 14.21
CA ALA A 176 6.69 -5.13 13.68
C ALA A 176 5.89 -5.80 12.55
N HIS A 177 4.57 -5.96 12.71
CA HIS A 177 3.70 -6.49 11.65
C HIS A 177 3.61 -5.52 10.47
N ILE A 178 3.50 -4.20 10.73
CA ILE A 178 3.42 -3.17 9.68
C ILE A 178 4.71 -3.17 8.85
N CYS A 179 5.87 -3.17 9.50
CA CYS A 179 7.15 -3.20 8.81
C CYS A 179 7.37 -4.51 8.04
N ALA A 180 6.97 -5.64 8.59
CA ALA A 180 7.07 -6.93 7.94
C ALA A 180 6.13 -7.02 6.71
N ASP A 181 4.88 -6.54 6.81
CA ASP A 181 3.99 -6.43 5.65
C ASP A 181 4.63 -5.54 4.56
N TYR A 182 5.16 -4.37 4.93
CA TYR A 182 5.83 -3.50 3.97
C TYR A 182 6.98 -4.24 3.26
N GLY A 183 7.78 -5.01 3.99
CA GLY A 183 8.91 -5.80 3.48
C GLY A 183 8.53 -6.87 2.44
N LEU A 184 7.30 -7.40 2.46
CA LEU A 184 6.79 -8.33 1.44
C LEU A 184 6.86 -7.75 0.02
N THR A 185 6.91 -6.43 -0.10
CA THR A 185 7.04 -5.74 -1.38
C THR A 185 8.36 -6.08 -2.08
N GLN A 186 9.42 -6.45 -1.35
CA GLN A 186 10.68 -6.87 -1.94
C GLN A 186 10.53 -8.16 -2.76
N ASP A 187 9.77 -9.12 -2.26
CA ASP A 187 9.49 -10.36 -2.99
C ASP A 187 8.55 -10.14 -4.17
N ALA A 188 7.55 -9.26 -4.00
CA ALA A 188 6.68 -8.84 -5.09
C ALA A 188 7.50 -8.18 -6.22
N ARG A 189 8.48 -7.36 -5.88
CA ARG A 189 9.40 -6.74 -6.84
C ARG A 189 10.23 -7.77 -7.59
N ARG A 190 10.79 -8.76 -6.88
CA ARG A 190 11.55 -9.86 -7.52
C ARG A 190 10.67 -10.62 -8.52
N ARG A 191 9.41 -10.94 -8.17
CA ARG A 191 8.44 -11.58 -9.07
C ARG A 191 8.14 -10.70 -10.29
N SER A 192 7.90 -9.39 -10.08
CA SER A 192 7.63 -8.44 -11.16
C SER A 192 8.78 -8.34 -12.16
N ILE A 193 10.02 -8.25 -11.68
CA ILE A 193 11.23 -8.23 -12.53
C ILE A 193 11.40 -9.56 -13.28
N ALA A 194 11.19 -10.69 -12.63
CA ALA A 194 11.30 -11.99 -13.26
C ALA A 194 10.25 -12.17 -14.38
N TRP A 195 9.02 -11.78 -14.12
CA TRP A 195 7.92 -11.80 -15.08
C TRP A 195 8.19 -10.87 -16.27
N SER A 196 8.69 -9.67 -16.01
CA SER A 196 8.95 -8.68 -17.07
C SER A 196 10.04 -9.16 -18.05
N LYS A 197 11.05 -9.88 -17.57
CA LYS A 197 12.10 -10.45 -18.46
C LYS A 197 11.54 -11.40 -19.52
N VAL A 198 10.41 -12.04 -19.23
CA VAL A 198 9.76 -13.00 -20.14
C VAL A 198 8.70 -12.34 -21.01
N HIS A 199 7.87 -11.48 -20.40
CA HIS A 199 6.64 -10.97 -21.03
C HIS A 199 6.75 -9.51 -21.51
N ARG A 200 7.67 -8.73 -20.95
CA ARG A 200 7.82 -7.30 -21.21
C ARG A 200 9.31 -6.88 -21.16
N PRO A 201 10.14 -7.32 -22.13
CA PRO A 201 11.58 -7.04 -22.12
C PRO A 201 11.93 -5.56 -21.97
N GLU A 202 11.15 -4.67 -22.58
CA GLU A 202 11.32 -3.22 -22.48
C GLU A 202 11.14 -2.71 -21.02
N LEU A 203 10.26 -3.33 -20.26
CA LEU A 203 10.09 -3.03 -18.83
C LEU A 203 11.26 -3.60 -17.99
N ALA A 204 11.77 -4.78 -18.35
CA ALA A 204 12.93 -5.36 -17.70
C ALA A 204 14.20 -4.51 -17.91
N GLU A 205 14.40 -3.97 -19.12
CA GLU A 205 15.48 -3.03 -19.42
C GLU A 205 15.35 -1.74 -18.58
N ARG A 206 14.13 -1.19 -18.48
CA ARG A 206 13.85 -0.04 -17.62
C ARG A 206 14.21 -0.34 -16.16
N TYR A 207 13.83 -1.50 -15.63
CA TYR A 207 14.20 -1.88 -14.25
C TYR A 207 15.71 -1.96 -14.04
N ALA A 208 16.49 -2.34 -15.06
CA ALA A 208 17.95 -2.41 -14.99
C ALA A 208 18.62 -1.02 -14.90
N THR A 209 17.94 0.03 -15.35
CA THR A 209 18.46 1.42 -15.32
C THR A 209 18.00 2.22 -14.11
N ILE A 210 16.98 1.75 -13.39
CA ILE A 210 16.47 2.44 -12.18
C ILE A 210 17.49 2.27 -11.04
N PRO A 211 17.87 3.34 -10.31
CA PRO A 211 18.72 3.25 -9.14
C PRO A 211 18.16 2.26 -8.10
N LYS A 212 19.05 1.48 -7.47
CA LYS A 212 18.63 0.43 -6.51
C LYS A 212 17.75 0.98 -5.39
N ALA A 213 18.02 2.17 -4.89
CA ALA A 213 17.25 2.82 -3.84
C ALA A 213 15.75 2.95 -4.19
N TYR A 214 15.42 3.25 -5.47
CA TYR A 214 14.02 3.32 -5.93
C TYR A 214 13.34 1.95 -5.95
N LEU A 215 14.11 0.87 -6.06
CA LEU A 215 13.59 -0.50 -6.10
C LEU A 215 13.51 -1.14 -4.72
N ALA A 216 14.22 -0.61 -3.74
CA ALA A 216 14.27 -1.14 -2.38
C ALA A 216 12.92 -1.01 -1.65
N ALA A 217 12.63 -1.97 -0.78
CA ALA A 217 11.52 -1.95 0.16
C ALA A 217 12.01 -2.43 1.53
N ASP A 218 12.99 -1.71 2.09
CA ASP A 218 13.60 -2.07 3.37
C ASP A 218 12.67 -1.72 4.54
N PRO A 219 12.27 -2.71 5.37
CA PRO A 219 11.40 -2.48 6.54
C PRO A 219 11.92 -1.43 7.51
N ARG A 220 13.26 -1.21 7.59
CA ARG A 220 13.86 -0.19 8.46
C ARG A 220 13.38 1.21 8.13
N ALA A 221 13.14 1.51 6.84
CA ALA A 221 12.62 2.81 6.44
C ALA A 221 11.22 3.06 7.04
N MET A 222 10.33 2.08 6.99
CA MET A 222 9.00 2.19 7.57
C MET A 222 9.07 2.28 9.10
N GLN A 223 9.97 1.52 9.74
CA GLN A 223 10.19 1.58 11.18
C GLN A 223 10.63 2.98 11.64
N ILE A 224 11.54 3.62 10.90
CA ILE A 224 12.00 4.98 11.19
C ILE A 224 10.81 5.97 11.08
N ILE A 225 10.03 5.87 10.03
CA ILE A 225 8.88 6.76 9.81
C ILE A 225 7.83 6.63 10.93
N LEU A 226 7.47 5.40 11.32
CA LEU A 226 6.52 5.18 12.42
C LEU A 226 7.05 5.76 13.74
N ALA A 227 8.33 5.53 14.04
CA ALA A 227 8.98 6.08 15.22
C ALA A 227 9.01 7.62 15.22
N GLU A 228 9.30 8.25 14.08
CA GLU A 228 9.29 9.71 13.95
C GLU A 228 7.91 10.31 14.13
N LEU A 229 6.88 9.69 13.53
CA LEU A 229 5.50 10.13 13.72
C LEU A 229 5.08 10.02 15.20
N ALA A 230 5.44 8.92 15.87
CA ALA A 230 5.20 8.75 17.29
C ALA A 230 5.95 9.79 18.14
N GLN A 231 7.20 10.08 17.80
CA GLN A 231 8.00 11.09 18.50
C GLN A 231 7.46 12.51 18.32
N ARG A 232 7.07 12.89 17.11
CA ARG A 232 6.64 14.26 16.77
C ARG A 232 5.21 14.57 17.22
N HIS A 233 4.31 13.58 17.10
CA HIS A 233 2.87 13.75 17.31
C HIS A 233 2.37 12.98 18.55
N GLY A 234 3.25 12.26 19.29
CA GLY A 234 2.87 11.40 20.40
C GLY A 234 2.39 10.02 19.97
N SER A 235 1.80 9.87 18.79
CA SER A 235 1.43 8.60 18.14
C SER A 235 1.12 8.82 16.65
N VAL A 236 1.13 7.74 15.85
CA VAL A 236 0.66 7.77 14.46
C VAL A 236 -0.83 8.16 14.39
N ARG A 237 -1.66 7.69 15.34
CA ARG A 237 -3.08 8.06 15.42
C ARG A 237 -3.27 9.57 15.65
N ASN A 238 -2.41 10.21 16.42
CA ASN A 238 -2.44 11.66 16.60
C ASN A 238 -2.10 12.40 15.31
N TYR A 239 -1.05 11.96 14.58
CA TYR A 239 -0.75 12.51 13.26
C TYR A 239 -1.94 12.35 12.31
N VAL A 240 -2.56 11.18 12.26
CA VAL A 240 -3.75 10.92 11.44
C VAL A 240 -4.89 11.89 11.80
N ARG A 241 -5.08 12.19 13.09
CA ARG A 241 -6.05 13.20 13.53
C ARG A 241 -5.66 14.63 13.11
N GLU A 242 -4.40 14.98 13.18
CA GLU A 242 -3.89 16.30 12.76
C GLU A 242 -4.07 16.56 11.27
N ILE A 243 -3.97 15.53 10.43
CA ILE A 243 -4.24 15.66 8.99
C ILE A 243 -5.73 15.63 8.63
N GLY A 244 -6.62 15.59 9.62
CA GLY A 244 -8.07 15.77 9.43
C GLY A 244 -8.92 14.51 9.57
N VAL A 245 -8.37 13.37 10.00
CA VAL A 245 -9.14 12.13 10.24
C VAL A 245 -9.58 12.09 11.70
N ALA A 246 -10.84 12.38 11.96
CA ALA A 246 -11.38 12.38 13.32
C ALA A 246 -11.34 10.99 13.97
N ASP A 247 -11.32 10.94 15.31
CA ASP A 247 -11.36 9.67 16.04
C ASP A 247 -12.59 8.83 15.70
N SER A 248 -13.75 9.45 15.45
CA SER A 248 -14.96 8.76 14.98
C SER A 248 -14.77 8.06 13.62
N THR A 249 -13.96 8.63 12.72
CA THR A 249 -13.59 7.99 11.44
C THR A 249 -12.72 6.76 11.67
N VAL A 250 -11.72 6.85 12.58
CA VAL A 250 -10.89 5.71 12.95
C VAL A 250 -11.70 4.61 13.65
N GLU A 251 -12.67 4.97 14.48
CA GLU A 251 -13.61 4.03 15.10
C GLU A 251 -14.49 3.34 14.05
N ALA A 252 -15.00 4.07 13.06
CA ALA A 252 -15.76 3.49 11.95
C ALA A 252 -14.89 2.50 11.16
N LEU A 253 -13.65 2.84 10.84
CA LEU A 253 -12.68 1.94 10.23
C LEU A 253 -12.46 0.68 11.09
N GLY A 254 -12.31 0.84 12.42
CA GLY A 254 -12.18 -0.29 13.35
C GLY A 254 -13.39 -1.22 13.33
N ASN A 255 -14.60 -0.68 13.30
CA ASN A 255 -15.84 -1.47 13.25
C ASN A 255 -15.97 -2.26 11.92
N LEU A 256 -15.43 -1.74 10.82
CA LEU A 256 -15.47 -2.36 9.51
C LEU A 256 -14.35 -3.40 9.34
N LEU A 257 -13.15 -3.09 9.84
CA LEU A 257 -11.92 -3.83 9.56
C LEU A 257 -11.51 -4.82 10.65
N LEU A 258 -11.98 -4.67 11.88
CA LEU A 258 -11.55 -5.53 12.99
C LEU A 258 -12.62 -6.57 13.35
N GLU A 259 -12.13 -7.74 13.77
CA GLU A 259 -12.92 -8.86 14.30
C GLU A 259 -12.29 -9.38 15.60
N SER A 260 -13.15 -10.02 16.43
CA SER A 260 -12.75 -10.64 17.69
C SER A 260 -12.01 -11.95 17.49
#